data_0b57445d81814508daf1c7d4928a4c2f
#
_entry.id   0b57445d81814508daf1c7d4928a4c2f
#
_cell.length_a   1.000
_cell.length_b   1.000
_cell.length_c   1.000
_cell.angle_alpha   90.00
_cell.angle_beta   90.00
_cell.angle_gamma   90.00
#
_symmetry.space_group_name_H-M   'P 1'
#
loop_
_entity.id
_entity.type
_entity.pdbx_description
1 polymer ?
#
loop_
_entity_poly.entity_id
_entity_poly.type
_entity_poly.pdbx_seq_one_letter_code
_entity_poly.pdbx_strand_id
1 'polypeptide(L)'
;MLKIGVTDNDPYVYVDTTGDYAGIDIDIAREACERAGLKPQFVDIDWNDRDRLLKNGDIDCLWCDYSPCYREDKYYWTEPYLTVTVSVAAKKTSGIKSLARLDGSKTIAVIAGSVSERRLLAGDLGISPDVHIKSYGSAELCKAALAKGYVDCWMADVQPLDRLVAQYPGLYCVFADNVMTVDLGVAFENSYEGPVVKDLNTALFAMDRDGTIGRIVGNYKAGATTSEQGANP
;
A
#
# COMPACT_ATOMS: atom_id res chain seq x y z
N MET A 1 10.90 -17.53 -14.67
CA MET A 1 10.39 -16.15 -14.75
C MET A 1 9.13 -16.11 -13.91
N LEU A 2 8.95 -15.10 -13.06
CA LEU A 2 7.78 -14.92 -12.18
C LEU A 2 7.01 -13.70 -12.66
N LYS A 3 5.78 -13.89 -13.14
CA LYS A 3 4.88 -12.82 -13.57
C LYS A 3 4.14 -12.26 -12.36
N ILE A 4 4.43 -11.02 -12.00
CA ILE A 4 3.90 -10.36 -10.81
C ILE A 4 2.86 -9.34 -11.25
N GLY A 5 1.59 -9.58 -10.91
CA GLY A 5 0.52 -8.62 -11.13
C GLY A 5 0.62 -7.45 -10.17
N VAL A 6 0.66 -6.25 -10.73
CA VAL A 6 0.76 -4.99 -10.00
C VAL A 6 -0.27 -3.98 -10.51
N THR A 7 -0.59 -2.99 -9.69
CA THR A 7 -1.39 -1.81 -10.06
C THR A 7 -0.81 -0.58 -9.41
N ASP A 8 -1.07 0.59 -9.99
CA ASP A 8 -0.56 1.86 -9.46
C ASP A 8 -1.05 2.12 -8.03
N ASN A 9 -0.11 2.23 -7.11
CA ASN A 9 -0.32 2.49 -5.67
C ASN A 9 0.93 3.14 -5.06
N ASP A 10 1.20 4.39 -5.43
CA ASP A 10 2.34 5.16 -4.92
C ASP A 10 2.30 5.31 -3.38
N PRO A 11 3.36 4.97 -2.61
CA PRO A 11 4.75 4.69 -2.98
C PRO A 11 5.12 3.20 -3.13
N TYR A 12 4.17 2.29 -3.10
CA TYR A 12 4.46 0.84 -3.20
C TYR A 12 4.77 0.41 -4.62
N VAL A 13 3.95 0.84 -5.56
CA VAL A 13 4.09 0.59 -7.00
C VAL A 13 3.73 1.85 -7.77
N TYR A 14 4.60 2.28 -8.66
CA TYR A 14 4.35 3.37 -9.61
C TYR A 14 5.27 3.23 -10.82
N VAL A 15 4.99 3.97 -11.88
CA VAL A 15 5.89 4.09 -13.04
C VAL A 15 6.68 5.38 -12.88
N ASP A 16 8.01 5.30 -12.94
CA ASP A 16 8.89 6.45 -12.79
C ASP A 16 8.98 7.29 -14.08
N THR A 17 9.78 8.33 -14.05
CA THR A 17 9.97 9.26 -15.19
C THR A 17 10.66 8.63 -16.40
N THR A 18 11.30 7.47 -16.25
CA THR A 18 11.93 6.70 -17.33
C THR A 18 10.97 5.69 -17.97
N GLY A 19 9.80 5.46 -17.36
CA GLY A 19 8.82 4.49 -17.79
C GLY A 19 9.00 3.11 -17.14
N ASP A 20 9.88 3.01 -16.15
CA ASP A 20 10.15 1.77 -15.43
C ASP A 20 9.28 1.67 -14.15
N TYR A 21 8.94 0.44 -13.75
CA TYR A 21 8.30 0.21 -12.45
C TYR A 21 9.27 0.54 -11.33
N ALA A 22 8.77 1.27 -10.33
CA ALA A 22 9.48 1.65 -9.12
C ALA A 22 8.53 1.56 -7.92
N GLY A 23 9.07 1.64 -6.70
CA GLY A 23 8.30 1.62 -5.47
C GLY A 23 8.80 0.59 -4.47
N ILE A 24 8.27 0.68 -3.26
CA ILE A 24 8.67 -0.17 -2.14
C ILE A 24 8.54 -1.66 -2.51
N ASP A 25 7.37 -2.04 -3.03
CA ASP A 25 7.10 -3.45 -3.37
C ASP A 25 7.88 -3.91 -4.58
N ILE A 26 8.11 -3.03 -5.54
CA ILE A 26 8.93 -3.32 -6.72
C ILE A 26 10.36 -3.63 -6.32
N ASP A 27 10.96 -2.83 -5.44
CA ASP A 27 12.34 -3.01 -5.01
C ASP A 27 12.49 -4.24 -4.10
N ILE A 28 11.50 -4.49 -3.20
CA ILE A 28 11.47 -5.71 -2.39
C ILE A 28 11.34 -6.94 -3.30
N ALA A 29 10.42 -6.90 -4.29
CA ALA A 29 10.20 -8.02 -5.22
C ALA A 29 11.44 -8.31 -6.06
N ARG A 30 12.14 -7.29 -6.57
CA ARG A 30 13.40 -7.46 -7.33
C ARG A 30 14.45 -8.17 -6.50
N GLU A 31 14.72 -7.67 -5.29
CA GLU A 31 15.73 -8.24 -4.39
C GLU A 31 15.35 -9.66 -3.93
N ALA A 32 14.09 -9.89 -3.56
CA ALA A 32 13.63 -11.21 -3.15
C ALA A 32 13.72 -12.23 -4.29
N CYS A 33 13.34 -11.84 -5.51
CA CYS A 33 13.47 -12.68 -6.69
C CYS A 33 14.93 -12.99 -7.01
N GLU A 34 15.84 -12.01 -6.93
CA GLU A 34 17.27 -12.22 -7.14
C GLU A 34 17.83 -13.26 -6.15
N ARG A 35 17.53 -13.12 -4.86
CA ARG A 35 17.95 -14.07 -3.83
C ARG A 35 17.34 -15.47 -3.99
N ALA A 36 16.10 -15.53 -4.52
CA ALA A 36 15.44 -16.79 -4.81
C ALA A 36 15.84 -17.41 -6.16
N GLY A 37 16.74 -16.78 -6.92
CA GLY A 37 17.11 -17.24 -8.27
C GLY A 37 16.01 -17.10 -9.31
N LEU A 38 15.04 -16.23 -9.08
CA LEU A 38 13.91 -15.94 -9.95
C LEU A 38 14.15 -14.66 -10.76
N LYS A 39 13.47 -14.56 -11.90
CA LYS A 39 13.47 -13.33 -12.71
C LYS A 39 12.07 -12.72 -12.67
N PRO A 40 11.86 -11.55 -12.03
CA PRO A 40 10.55 -10.92 -11.97
C PRO A 40 10.18 -10.31 -13.32
N GLN A 41 8.88 -10.38 -13.65
CA GLN A 41 8.24 -9.65 -14.74
C GLN A 41 7.00 -8.96 -14.17
N PHE A 42 7.02 -7.65 -14.04
CA PHE A 42 5.86 -6.89 -13.58
C PHE A 42 4.85 -6.73 -14.71
N VAL A 43 3.58 -6.96 -14.39
CA VAL A 43 2.45 -6.90 -15.32
C VAL A 43 1.42 -5.96 -14.72
N ASP A 44 1.16 -4.84 -15.40
CA ASP A 44 0.07 -3.95 -15.02
C ASP A 44 -1.27 -4.63 -15.24
N ILE A 45 -2.13 -4.61 -14.23
CA ILE A 45 -3.43 -5.27 -14.28
C ILE A 45 -4.57 -4.33 -13.86
N ASP A 46 -5.75 -4.53 -14.44
CA ASP A 46 -6.98 -4.05 -13.79
C ASP A 46 -7.20 -4.87 -12.52
N TRP A 47 -7.24 -4.18 -11.37
CA TRP A 47 -7.39 -4.82 -10.07
C TRP A 47 -8.66 -5.69 -9.95
N ASN A 48 -9.70 -5.36 -10.71
CA ASN A 48 -10.94 -6.13 -10.74
C ASN A 48 -10.77 -7.49 -11.43
N ASP A 49 -9.78 -7.61 -12.31
CA ASP A 49 -9.47 -8.84 -13.05
C ASP A 49 -8.50 -9.78 -12.35
N ARG A 50 -7.91 -9.37 -11.23
CA ARG A 50 -6.82 -10.08 -10.53
C ARG A 50 -7.08 -11.57 -10.31
N ASP A 51 -8.30 -11.92 -9.86
CA ASP A 51 -8.67 -13.31 -9.57
C ASP A 51 -8.71 -14.15 -10.85
N ARG A 52 -9.24 -13.60 -11.92
CA ARG A 52 -9.29 -14.23 -13.24
C ARG A 52 -7.89 -14.45 -13.80
N LEU A 53 -7.03 -13.44 -13.69
CA LEU A 53 -5.66 -13.47 -14.21
C LEU A 53 -4.80 -14.51 -13.46
N LEU A 54 -4.91 -14.59 -12.12
CA LEU A 54 -4.26 -15.63 -11.32
C LEU A 54 -4.74 -17.03 -11.72
N LYS A 55 -6.07 -17.23 -11.78
CA LYS A 55 -6.67 -18.52 -12.10
C LYS A 55 -6.29 -19.02 -13.48
N ASN A 56 -6.14 -18.13 -14.45
CA ASN A 56 -5.75 -18.48 -15.83
C ASN A 56 -4.23 -18.67 -16.00
N GLY A 57 -3.40 -18.27 -15.01
CA GLY A 57 -1.93 -18.25 -15.14
C GLY A 57 -1.41 -17.12 -16.04
N ASP A 58 -2.23 -16.10 -16.26
CA ASP A 58 -1.79 -14.87 -16.94
C ASP A 58 -0.74 -14.13 -16.10
N ILE A 59 -0.91 -14.17 -14.77
CA ILE A 59 0.05 -13.79 -13.73
C ILE A 59 0.24 -14.94 -12.75
N ASP A 60 1.40 -15.00 -12.10
CA ASP A 60 1.73 -16.05 -11.12
C ASP A 60 1.36 -15.62 -9.70
N CYS A 61 1.47 -14.32 -9.38
CA CYS A 61 1.16 -13.77 -8.07
C CYS A 61 0.75 -12.29 -8.14
N LEU A 62 0.21 -11.78 -7.02
CA LEU A 62 -0.09 -10.38 -6.78
C LEU A 62 0.89 -9.84 -5.73
N TRP A 63 1.55 -8.71 -6.02
CA TRP A 63 2.49 -8.06 -5.12
C TRP A 63 2.39 -6.54 -5.25
N CYS A 64 1.47 -5.92 -4.50
CA CYS A 64 1.19 -4.49 -4.54
C CYS A 64 0.39 -4.06 -3.31
N ASP A 65 1.06 -3.90 -2.16
CA ASP A 65 0.41 -3.47 -0.91
C ASP A 65 -0.82 -4.34 -0.59
N TYR A 66 -0.66 -5.66 -0.70
CA TYR A 66 -1.77 -6.58 -0.58
C TYR A 66 -1.70 -7.38 0.72
N SER A 67 -2.81 -7.34 1.47
CA SER A 67 -2.91 -7.95 2.80
C SER A 67 -3.69 -9.25 2.79
N PRO A 68 -3.23 -10.29 3.50
CA PRO A 68 -4.03 -11.48 3.76
C PRO A 68 -5.28 -11.21 4.60
N CYS A 69 -5.30 -10.13 5.39
CA CYS A 69 -6.40 -9.81 6.30
C CYS A 69 -7.77 -9.83 5.60
N TYR A 70 -8.69 -10.66 6.07
CA TYR A 70 -9.99 -11.00 5.47
C TYR A 70 -9.92 -11.74 4.11
N ARG A 71 -8.76 -12.31 3.76
CA ARG A 71 -8.53 -13.02 2.49
C ARG A 71 -7.70 -14.28 2.68
N GLU A 72 -7.54 -14.72 3.93
CA GLU A 72 -6.69 -15.84 4.32
C GLU A 72 -7.05 -17.11 3.51
N ASP A 73 -8.33 -17.39 3.36
CA ASP A 73 -8.83 -18.58 2.65
C ASP A 73 -8.96 -18.37 1.13
N LYS A 74 -8.73 -17.15 0.64
CA LYS A 74 -8.96 -16.83 -0.77
C LYS A 74 -7.74 -17.09 -1.65
N TYR A 75 -6.55 -16.94 -1.08
CA TYR A 75 -5.27 -17.06 -1.79
C TYR A 75 -4.31 -17.91 -0.98
N TYR A 76 -3.31 -18.46 -1.65
CA TYR A 76 -2.14 -19.01 -1.01
C TYR A 76 -1.11 -17.90 -0.81
N TRP A 77 -0.71 -17.63 0.43
CA TRP A 77 0.09 -16.46 0.80
C TRP A 77 1.53 -16.82 1.14
N THR A 78 2.45 -15.91 0.89
CA THR A 78 3.73 -15.94 1.60
C THR A 78 3.51 -15.59 3.07
N GLU A 79 4.52 -15.84 3.90
CA GLU A 79 4.61 -15.15 5.19
C GLU A 79 4.63 -13.63 4.95
N PRO A 80 4.14 -12.82 5.89
CA PRO A 80 4.19 -11.37 5.77
C PRO A 80 5.62 -10.86 5.58
N TYR A 81 5.82 -10.00 4.58
CA TYR A 81 7.12 -9.38 4.32
C TYR A 81 7.25 -7.98 4.91
N LEU A 82 6.15 -7.32 5.18
CA LEU A 82 6.11 -5.97 5.73
C LEU A 82 4.86 -5.80 6.59
N THR A 83 5.01 -5.15 7.75
CA THR A 83 3.89 -4.66 8.56
C THR A 83 3.81 -3.16 8.39
N VAL A 84 2.70 -2.65 7.90
CA VAL A 84 2.44 -1.22 7.71
C VAL A 84 1.54 -0.67 8.79
N THR A 85 1.69 0.60 9.08
CA THR A 85 0.83 1.32 10.03
C THR A 85 -0.18 2.13 9.25
N VAL A 86 -1.45 2.05 9.62
CA VAL A 86 -2.54 2.87 9.08
C VAL A 86 -2.79 4.05 9.99
N SER A 87 -2.98 5.22 9.40
CA SER A 87 -3.35 6.45 10.09
C SER A 87 -4.34 7.27 9.24
N VAL A 88 -4.58 8.50 9.63
CA VAL A 88 -5.52 9.42 8.96
C VAL A 88 -4.82 10.74 8.68
N ALA A 89 -4.99 11.27 7.47
CA ALA A 89 -4.59 12.63 7.13
C ALA A 89 -5.80 13.56 6.98
N ALA A 90 -5.63 14.81 7.37
CA ALA A 90 -6.61 15.88 7.19
C ALA A 90 -5.93 17.19 6.80
N LYS A 91 -6.70 18.14 6.26
CA LYS A 91 -6.21 19.50 6.07
C LYS A 91 -5.96 20.16 7.43
N LYS A 92 -4.83 20.84 7.60
CA LYS A 92 -4.52 21.60 8.84
C LYS A 92 -5.59 22.63 9.19
N THR A 93 -6.21 23.23 8.16
CA THR A 93 -7.27 24.24 8.32
C THR A 93 -8.58 23.66 8.86
N SER A 94 -8.79 22.34 8.78
CA SER A 94 -10.01 21.70 9.31
C SER A 94 -10.04 21.62 10.83
N GLY A 95 -8.87 21.71 11.49
CA GLY A 95 -8.73 21.52 12.92
C GLY A 95 -8.91 20.07 13.40
N ILE A 96 -9.13 19.10 12.48
CA ILE A 96 -9.26 17.66 12.80
C ILE A 96 -7.85 17.10 12.96
N LYS A 97 -7.53 16.56 14.15
CA LYS A 97 -6.18 16.09 14.49
C LYS A 97 -6.16 14.72 15.20
N SER A 98 -7.32 14.13 15.44
CA SER A 98 -7.42 12.85 16.14
C SER A 98 -8.69 12.10 15.72
N LEU A 99 -8.71 10.78 15.94
CA LEU A 99 -9.85 9.92 15.66
C LEU A 99 -11.11 10.33 16.44
N ALA A 100 -10.95 10.83 17.66
CA ALA A 100 -12.06 11.30 18.51
C ALA A 100 -12.82 12.50 17.92
N ARG A 101 -12.30 13.15 16.87
CA ARG A 101 -12.95 14.25 16.15
C ARG A 101 -13.71 13.79 14.91
N LEU A 102 -13.71 12.49 14.63
CA LEU A 102 -14.42 11.88 13.48
C LEU A 102 -15.80 11.42 13.95
N ASP A 103 -16.77 12.27 13.82
CA ASP A 103 -18.19 12.05 14.17
C ASP A 103 -19.08 12.07 12.90
N GLY A 104 -20.38 11.97 13.08
CA GLY A 104 -21.37 11.97 11.99
C GLY A 104 -21.42 13.24 11.14
N SER A 105 -20.69 14.29 11.50
CA SER A 105 -20.52 15.48 10.66
C SER A 105 -19.34 15.39 9.71
N LYS A 106 -18.54 14.30 9.77
CA LYS A 106 -17.30 14.12 9.03
C LYS A 106 -17.39 13.01 8.01
N THR A 107 -16.65 13.20 6.93
CA THR A 107 -16.54 12.22 5.84
C THR A 107 -15.09 11.76 5.72
N ILE A 108 -14.87 10.44 5.76
CA ILE A 108 -13.58 9.81 5.60
C ILE A 108 -13.48 9.10 4.25
N ALA A 109 -12.39 9.37 3.52
CA ALA A 109 -12.06 8.64 2.29
C ALA A 109 -11.26 7.39 2.60
N VAL A 110 -11.54 6.31 1.88
CA VAL A 110 -10.78 5.05 1.89
C VAL A 110 -10.72 4.48 0.48
N ILE A 111 -9.76 3.57 0.25
CA ILE A 111 -9.73 2.79 -0.98
C ILE A 111 -10.75 1.65 -0.88
N ALA A 112 -11.58 1.51 -1.91
CA ALA A 112 -12.60 0.47 -2.01
C ALA A 112 -11.97 -0.94 -1.92
N GLY A 113 -12.55 -1.81 -1.09
CA GLY A 113 -12.07 -3.17 -0.87
C GLY A 113 -10.79 -3.27 -0.02
N SER A 114 -10.26 -2.15 0.52
CA SER A 114 -9.11 -2.16 1.42
C SER A 114 -9.45 -2.73 2.80
N VAL A 115 -8.42 -3.08 3.59
CA VAL A 115 -8.59 -3.45 5.00
C VAL A 115 -9.17 -2.27 5.78
N SER A 116 -8.72 -1.06 5.50
CA SER A 116 -9.21 0.18 6.12
C SER A 116 -10.72 0.37 5.94
N GLU A 117 -11.24 0.16 4.74
CA GLU A 117 -12.69 0.22 4.49
C GLU A 117 -13.45 -0.81 5.30
N ARG A 118 -13.00 -2.08 5.28
CA ARG A 118 -13.67 -3.18 5.99
C ARG A 118 -13.72 -2.94 7.50
N ARG A 119 -12.61 -2.47 8.08
CA ARG A 119 -12.52 -2.18 9.52
C ARG A 119 -13.37 -0.98 9.92
N LEU A 120 -13.45 0.06 9.07
CA LEU A 120 -14.37 1.19 9.29
C LEU A 120 -15.84 0.74 9.26
N LEU A 121 -16.21 -0.06 8.25
CA LEU A 121 -17.58 -0.60 8.13
C LEU A 121 -17.93 -1.55 9.27
N ALA A 122 -16.97 -2.28 9.84
CA ALA A 122 -17.16 -3.13 11.01
C ALA A 122 -17.30 -2.33 12.31
N GLY A 123 -16.87 -1.06 12.34
CA GLY A 123 -16.99 -0.18 13.51
C GLY A 123 -16.04 -0.51 14.66
N ASP A 124 -14.95 -1.24 14.40
CA ASP A 124 -14.03 -1.75 15.43
C ASP A 124 -12.74 -0.90 15.62
N LEU A 125 -12.70 0.30 15.02
CA LEU A 125 -11.52 1.19 15.06
C LEU A 125 -11.60 2.29 16.12
N GLY A 126 -12.62 2.29 16.99
CA GLY A 126 -12.82 3.36 17.97
C GLY A 126 -13.19 4.72 17.35
N ILE A 127 -13.61 4.72 16.08
CA ILE A 127 -14.17 5.87 15.37
C ILE A 127 -15.69 5.84 15.54
N SER A 128 -16.34 7.02 15.61
CA SER A 128 -17.79 7.07 15.70
C SER A 128 -18.44 6.27 14.56
N PRO A 129 -19.44 5.41 14.87
CA PRO A 129 -20.15 4.65 13.84
C PRO A 129 -20.95 5.53 12.87
N ASP A 130 -21.21 6.77 13.24
CA ASP A 130 -21.96 7.72 12.41
C ASP A 130 -21.09 8.42 11.37
N VAL A 131 -19.75 8.24 11.39
CA VAL A 131 -18.85 8.86 10.40
C VAL A 131 -19.25 8.43 8.99
N HIS A 132 -19.29 9.38 8.07
CA HIS A 132 -19.59 9.07 6.68
C HIS A 132 -18.36 8.48 5.98
N ILE A 133 -18.50 7.31 5.38
CA ILE A 133 -17.42 6.63 4.64
C ILE A 133 -17.66 6.85 3.14
N LYS A 134 -16.61 7.31 2.43
CA LYS A 134 -16.58 7.37 0.97
C LYS A 134 -15.43 6.52 0.44
N SER A 135 -15.80 5.51 -0.34
CA SER A 135 -14.85 4.59 -0.96
C SER A 135 -14.51 5.05 -2.38
N TYR A 136 -13.22 5.06 -2.70
CA TYR A 136 -12.67 5.44 -4.00
C TYR A 136 -11.84 4.31 -4.58
N GLY A 137 -11.72 4.26 -5.90
CA GLY A 137 -11.02 3.18 -6.60
C GLY A 137 -9.49 3.23 -6.49
N SER A 138 -8.90 4.35 -6.03
CA SER A 138 -7.45 4.51 -5.91
C SER A 138 -7.05 5.54 -4.85
N ALA A 139 -5.78 5.49 -4.42
CA ALA A 139 -5.18 6.48 -3.53
C ALA A 139 -5.22 7.90 -4.13
N GLU A 140 -4.98 8.03 -5.43
CA GLU A 140 -5.03 9.32 -6.12
C GLU A 140 -6.43 9.97 -6.08
N LEU A 141 -7.48 9.16 -6.21
CA LEU A 141 -8.85 9.66 -6.08
C LEU A 141 -9.17 10.08 -4.64
N CYS A 142 -8.69 9.35 -3.63
CA CYS A 142 -8.81 9.75 -2.21
C CYS A 142 -8.11 11.08 -1.94
N LYS A 143 -6.87 11.21 -2.42
CA LYS A 143 -6.05 12.42 -2.33
C LYS A 143 -6.74 13.62 -3.01
N ALA A 144 -7.25 13.43 -4.23
CA ALA A 144 -7.98 14.45 -4.96
C ALA A 144 -9.27 14.87 -4.24
N ALA A 145 -10.01 13.92 -3.66
CA ALA A 145 -11.23 14.21 -2.89
C ALA A 145 -10.92 15.04 -1.63
N LEU A 146 -9.84 14.69 -0.91
CA LEU A 146 -9.38 15.46 0.24
C LEU A 146 -8.92 16.88 -0.18
N ALA A 147 -8.17 17.00 -1.28
CA ALA A 147 -7.71 18.28 -1.78
C ALA A 147 -8.88 19.20 -2.19
N LYS A 148 -9.91 18.66 -2.82
CA LYS A 148 -11.11 19.40 -3.25
C LYS A 148 -12.11 19.66 -2.11
N GLY A 149 -11.90 19.05 -0.93
CA GLY A 149 -12.83 19.18 0.21
C GLY A 149 -14.12 18.37 0.06
N TYR A 150 -14.13 17.32 -0.78
CA TYR A 150 -15.25 16.40 -0.90
C TYR A 150 -15.31 15.42 0.27
N VAL A 151 -14.20 15.29 1.01
CA VAL A 151 -14.05 14.57 2.25
C VAL A 151 -13.24 15.39 3.25
N ASP A 152 -13.41 15.14 4.53
CA ASP A 152 -12.70 15.83 5.61
C ASP A 152 -11.33 15.24 5.88
N CYS A 153 -11.17 13.92 5.68
CA CYS A 153 -9.94 13.19 5.93
C CYS A 153 -9.80 11.97 5.00
N TRP A 154 -8.60 11.42 4.97
CA TRP A 154 -8.24 10.22 4.21
C TRP A 154 -7.51 9.24 5.13
N MET A 155 -8.01 8.01 5.24
CA MET A 155 -7.38 6.90 5.96
C MET A 155 -6.62 6.03 4.98
N ALA A 156 -5.34 5.83 5.25
CA ALA A 156 -4.42 5.01 4.47
C ALA A 156 -3.21 4.63 5.31
N ASP A 157 -2.30 3.87 4.71
CA ASP A 157 -1.00 3.61 5.28
C ASP A 157 -0.21 4.90 5.49
N VAL A 158 0.68 4.91 6.45
CA VAL A 158 1.48 6.09 6.79
C VAL A 158 2.36 6.54 5.62
N GLN A 159 2.87 5.63 4.79
CA GLN A 159 3.74 5.95 3.67
C GLN A 159 3.11 6.91 2.64
N PRO A 160 1.94 6.64 2.05
CA PRO A 160 1.28 7.58 1.16
C PRO A 160 0.83 8.87 1.87
N LEU A 161 0.47 8.81 3.17
CA LEU A 161 0.12 10.00 3.95
C LEU A 161 1.33 10.91 4.20
N ASP A 162 2.47 10.35 4.56
CA ASP A 162 3.72 11.11 4.75
C ASP A 162 4.17 11.75 3.43
N ARG A 163 4.02 11.04 2.32
CA ARG A 163 4.30 11.57 0.99
C ARG A 163 3.39 12.75 0.63
N LEU A 164 2.10 12.66 0.94
CA LEU A 164 1.15 13.77 0.79
C LEU A 164 1.61 15.01 1.60
N VAL A 165 2.00 14.81 2.85
CA VAL A 165 2.47 15.93 3.73
C VAL A 165 3.78 16.51 3.21
N ALA A 166 4.70 15.70 2.72
CA ALA A 166 5.97 16.17 2.15
C ALA A 166 5.77 16.93 0.83
N GLN A 167 4.87 16.46 -0.03
CA GLN A 167 4.56 17.11 -1.30
C GLN A 167 3.88 18.47 -1.10
N TYR A 168 3.09 18.61 -0.04
CA TYR A 168 2.34 19.84 0.27
C TYR A 168 2.62 20.33 1.69
N PRO A 169 3.85 20.85 1.97
CA PRO A 169 4.23 21.29 3.31
C PRO A 169 3.28 22.36 3.83
N GLY A 170 2.76 22.16 5.04
CA GLY A 170 1.88 23.13 5.69
C GLY A 170 0.39 22.95 5.41
N LEU A 171 -0.03 22.19 4.38
CA LEU A 171 -1.45 22.01 4.03
C LEU A 171 -2.11 20.87 4.80
N TYR A 172 -1.42 19.76 5.00
CA TYR A 172 -1.95 18.55 5.61
C TYR A 172 -1.22 18.20 6.90
N CYS A 173 -1.87 17.40 7.74
CA CYS A 173 -1.28 16.73 8.89
C CYS A 173 -1.74 15.28 8.92
N VAL A 174 -0.85 14.39 9.35
CA VAL A 174 -1.19 13.01 9.72
C VAL A 174 -1.48 13.00 11.22
N PHE A 175 -2.47 12.22 11.64
CA PHE A 175 -2.78 12.09 13.05
C PHE A 175 -1.64 11.36 13.77
N ALA A 176 -1.41 11.74 15.03
CA ALA A 176 -0.44 11.06 15.86
C ALA A 176 -0.92 9.64 16.27
N ASP A 177 -2.24 9.43 16.26
CA ASP A 177 -2.83 8.16 16.62
C ASP A 177 -2.68 7.17 15.45
N ASN A 178 -2.04 6.04 15.72
CA ASN A 178 -2.08 4.90 14.82
C ASN A 178 -3.44 4.22 14.94
N VAL A 179 -4.10 3.99 13.80
CA VAL A 179 -5.42 3.34 13.77
C VAL A 179 -5.26 1.85 13.97
N MET A 180 -4.37 1.24 13.20
CA MET A 180 -4.06 -0.20 13.21
C MET A 180 -2.76 -0.48 12.50
N THR A 181 -2.29 -1.71 12.58
CA THR A 181 -1.25 -2.27 11.72
C THR A 181 -1.86 -3.29 10.77
N VAL A 182 -1.25 -3.44 9.59
CA VAL A 182 -1.66 -4.37 8.54
C VAL A 182 -0.44 -5.10 8.01
N ASP A 183 -0.51 -6.41 7.96
CA ASP A 183 0.54 -7.24 7.38
C ASP A 183 0.34 -7.36 5.86
N LEU A 184 1.42 -7.24 5.10
CA LEU A 184 1.45 -7.37 3.65
C LEU A 184 2.11 -8.69 3.26
N GLY A 185 1.52 -9.38 2.30
CA GLY A 185 2.01 -10.65 1.76
C GLY A 185 1.90 -10.70 0.23
N VAL A 186 2.55 -11.70 -0.36
CA VAL A 186 2.41 -12.01 -1.79
C VAL A 186 1.34 -13.07 -1.95
N ALA A 187 0.33 -12.79 -2.77
CA ALA A 187 -0.80 -13.69 -2.99
C ALA A 187 -0.62 -14.49 -4.27
N PHE A 188 -0.78 -15.80 -4.14
CA PHE A 188 -0.82 -16.77 -5.23
C PHE A 188 -2.23 -17.33 -5.39
N GLU A 189 -2.50 -18.00 -6.49
CA GLU A 189 -3.74 -18.75 -6.65
C GLU A 189 -3.86 -19.78 -5.52
N ASN A 190 -5.08 -19.97 -4.97
CA ASN A 190 -5.28 -20.75 -3.75
C ASN A 190 -4.85 -22.24 -3.86
N SER A 191 -4.92 -22.80 -5.06
CA SER A 191 -4.46 -24.17 -5.35
C SER A 191 -2.97 -24.28 -5.69
N TYR A 192 -2.19 -23.21 -5.47
CA TYR A 192 -0.76 -23.21 -5.80
C TYR A 192 0.04 -24.20 -4.93
N GLU A 193 0.73 -25.13 -5.57
CA GLU A 193 1.55 -26.18 -4.91
C GLU A 193 3.06 -26.08 -5.27
N GLY A 194 3.46 -25.04 -5.99
CA GLY A 194 4.84 -24.88 -6.46
C GLY A 194 5.82 -24.43 -5.38
N PRO A 195 7.13 -24.55 -5.62
CA PRO A 195 8.16 -24.24 -4.65
C PRO A 195 8.39 -22.73 -4.45
N VAL A 196 7.90 -21.88 -5.35
CA VAL A 196 8.24 -20.44 -5.38
C VAL A 196 7.88 -19.74 -4.08
N VAL A 197 6.76 -20.07 -3.44
CA VAL A 197 6.37 -19.44 -2.16
C VAL A 197 7.40 -19.74 -1.07
N LYS A 198 7.91 -20.97 -1.00
CA LYS A 198 8.95 -21.35 -0.04
C LYS A 198 10.25 -20.61 -0.31
N ASP A 199 10.64 -20.48 -1.60
CA ASP A 199 11.87 -19.79 -1.98
C ASP A 199 11.76 -18.29 -1.69
N LEU A 200 10.62 -17.66 -1.99
CA LEU A 200 10.35 -16.27 -1.63
C LEU A 200 10.32 -16.06 -0.12
N ASN A 201 9.67 -16.92 0.66
CA ASN A 201 9.67 -16.82 2.13
C ASN A 201 11.09 -16.89 2.69
N THR A 202 11.95 -17.76 2.14
CA THR A 202 13.35 -17.84 2.55
C THR A 202 14.11 -16.55 2.25
N ALA A 203 13.91 -15.99 1.06
CA ALA A 203 14.53 -14.73 0.63
C ALA A 203 14.03 -13.54 1.48
N LEU A 204 12.72 -13.39 1.65
CA LEU A 204 12.11 -12.32 2.42
C LEU A 204 12.52 -12.35 3.89
N PHE A 205 12.56 -13.54 4.50
CA PHE A 205 13.05 -13.70 5.86
C PHE A 205 14.53 -13.29 6.01
N ALA A 206 15.38 -13.65 5.03
CA ALA A 206 16.77 -13.23 5.03
C ALA A 206 16.90 -11.70 4.87
N MET A 207 16.08 -11.07 4.02
CA MET A 207 16.05 -9.62 3.80
C MET A 207 15.56 -8.84 5.03
N ASP A 208 14.61 -9.39 5.78
CA ASP A 208 14.17 -8.80 7.04
C ASP A 208 15.32 -8.84 8.07
N ARG A 209 15.95 -10.00 8.26
CA ARG A 209 17.04 -10.19 9.23
C ARG A 209 18.29 -9.36 8.96
N ASP A 210 18.64 -9.13 7.70
CA ASP A 210 19.80 -8.33 7.33
C ASP A 210 19.50 -6.83 7.18
N GLY A 211 18.25 -6.43 7.42
CA GLY A 211 17.79 -5.04 7.37
C GLY A 211 17.54 -4.50 5.95
N THR A 212 17.57 -5.34 4.92
CA THR A 212 17.37 -4.92 3.53
C THR A 212 15.96 -4.35 3.33
N ILE A 213 14.91 -4.99 3.87
CA ILE A 213 13.53 -4.45 3.78
C ILE A 213 13.46 -3.08 4.46
N GLY A 214 13.99 -2.95 5.68
CA GLY A 214 14.01 -1.67 6.39
C GLY A 214 14.75 -0.56 5.63
N ARG A 215 15.85 -0.89 4.96
CA ARG A 215 16.61 0.05 4.10
C ARG A 215 15.81 0.45 2.87
N ILE A 216 15.16 -0.50 2.19
CA ILE A 216 14.30 -0.20 1.04
C ILE A 216 13.18 0.75 1.46
N VAL A 217 12.39 0.40 2.48
CA VAL A 217 11.30 1.25 3.00
C VAL A 217 11.83 2.63 3.41
N GLY A 218 13.02 2.68 4.01
CA GLY A 218 13.68 3.93 4.41
C GLY A 218 13.97 4.89 3.26
N ASN A 219 14.28 4.37 2.06
CA ASN A 219 14.53 5.17 0.87
C ASN A 219 13.28 5.90 0.35
N TYR A 220 12.10 5.40 0.69
CA TYR A 220 10.81 5.98 0.29
C TYR A 220 10.16 6.86 1.36
N LYS A 221 10.78 7.01 2.54
CA LYS A 221 10.29 7.95 3.55
C LYS A 221 10.39 9.38 3.04
N ALA A 222 9.38 10.17 3.37
CA ALA A 222 9.35 11.58 3.03
C ALA A 222 10.61 12.31 3.53
N GLY A 223 11.39 12.88 2.63
CA GLY A 223 12.67 13.54 2.93
C GLY A 223 13.92 12.78 2.47
N ALA A 224 13.83 11.53 2.02
CA ALA A 224 14.87 10.90 1.23
C ALA A 224 14.82 11.53 -0.18
N THR A 225 15.47 12.67 -0.35
CA THR A 225 15.69 13.26 -1.67
C THR A 225 16.58 12.30 -2.45
N THR A 226 16.01 11.61 -3.42
CA THR A 226 16.80 11.15 -4.56
C THR A 226 17.48 12.39 -5.12
N SER A 227 18.79 12.40 -5.06
CA SER A 227 19.68 13.38 -5.66
C SER A 227 19.53 13.34 -7.19
N GLU A 228 18.49 14.00 -7.70
CA GLU A 228 18.36 14.35 -9.11
C GLU A 228 18.05 15.84 -9.25
N GLN A 229 19.01 16.65 -8.79
CA GLN A 229 19.20 18.00 -9.30
C GLN A 229 20.65 18.10 -9.82
N GLY A 230 20.83 17.68 -11.04
CA GLY A 230 22.10 17.77 -11.73
C GLY A 230 21.89 17.82 -13.24
N ALA A 231 21.22 18.87 -13.71
CA ALA A 231 21.47 19.42 -15.03
C ALA A 231 20.77 20.76 -15.19
N ASN A 232 21.45 21.79 -14.83
CA ASN A 232 21.36 23.11 -15.45
C ASN A 232 22.56 23.23 -16.42
N PRO A 233 22.58 24.08 -17.45
CA PRO A 233 21.76 25.25 -17.74
C PRO A 233 20.87 25.12 -18.95
#